data_47ae280cd1f528a1aed0b6f9c3f99eaf
#
_entry.id   47ae280cd1f528a1aed0b6f9c3f99eaf
#
_cell.length_a   1.000
_cell.length_b   1.000
_cell.length_c   1.000
_cell.angle_alpha   90.00
_cell.angle_beta   90.00
_cell.angle_gamma   90.00
#
_symmetry.space_group_name_H-M   'P 1'
#
loop_
_entity.id
_entity.type
_entity.pdbx_description
1 polymer ?
#
loop_
_entity_poly.entity_id
_entity_poly.type
_entity_poly.pdbx_seq_one_letter_code
_entity_poly.pdbx_strand_id
1 'polypeptide(L)'
;MKTSFVDVNDQADNAQAPKLSSKSLGKLVWGLVKPYKKWLLIIFFSMLVETGMGLAAPWPLKIIIDNVLGHHKFTGPIRWMDYVFGQTTNMKLAMVAAIGVVLIAAVGSFAGYLENYYTESVAQYVAKDLRQRIYHHLQRLALTYYDTHQTGKLLSTITSDVSTIQDFAASTLMNIFVDLLTIFGMLGLMLYINPAFTLIAVCITPFLLFFVMRLKK
;
A
#
# COMPACT_ATOMS: atom_id res chain seq x y z
N MET A 1 18.05 51.26 -35.94
CA MET A 1 18.78 50.00 -35.88
C MET A 1 18.32 49.28 -34.61
N LYS A 2 17.25 48.44 -34.71
CA LYS A 2 16.67 47.68 -33.59
C LYS A 2 17.31 46.30 -33.61
N THR A 3 18.26 46.06 -32.73
CA THR A 3 18.79 44.71 -32.46
C THR A 3 17.77 43.94 -31.65
N SER A 4 17.16 42.96 -32.28
CA SER A 4 16.30 41.97 -31.62
C SER A 4 17.16 41.11 -30.69
N PHE A 5 16.99 41.31 -29.40
CA PHE A 5 17.41 40.30 -28.41
C PHE A 5 16.52 39.08 -28.65
N VAL A 6 17.05 38.08 -29.30
CA VAL A 6 16.44 36.76 -29.37
C VAL A 6 16.53 36.17 -27.98
N ASP A 7 15.37 35.91 -27.38
CA ASP A 7 15.22 35.29 -26.10
C ASP A 7 15.80 33.85 -26.14
N VAL A 8 17.05 33.72 -25.73
CA VAL A 8 17.75 32.44 -25.60
C VAL A 8 17.13 31.59 -24.45
N ASN A 9 16.29 32.20 -23.61
CA ASN A 9 15.62 31.53 -22.50
C ASN A 9 14.43 30.67 -22.93
N ASP A 10 13.78 30.95 -24.05
CA ASP A 10 12.62 30.17 -24.52
C ASP A 10 12.98 28.84 -25.19
N GLN A 11 14.23 28.66 -25.59
CA GLN A 11 14.69 27.39 -26.20
C GLN A 11 15.20 26.37 -25.17
N ALA A 12 15.57 26.81 -23.98
CA ALA A 12 16.02 25.91 -22.91
C ALA A 12 14.86 25.22 -22.17
N ASP A 13 13.66 25.81 -22.16
CA ASP A 13 12.48 25.27 -21.49
C ASP A 13 11.75 24.21 -22.34
N ASN A 14 12.05 24.13 -23.64
CA ASN A 14 11.48 23.15 -24.57
C ASN A 14 12.34 21.90 -24.81
N ALA A 15 13.45 21.73 -24.12
CA ALA A 15 14.14 20.44 -24.05
C ALA A 15 13.30 19.50 -23.18
N GLN A 16 12.25 18.94 -23.77
CA GLN A 16 11.47 17.86 -23.16
C GLN A 16 12.44 16.81 -22.66
N ALA A 17 12.59 16.75 -21.33
CA ALA A 17 13.30 15.66 -20.68
C ALA A 17 12.77 14.34 -21.28
N PRO A 18 13.62 13.41 -21.69
CA PRO A 18 13.19 12.17 -22.32
C PRO A 18 12.17 11.51 -21.41
N LYS A 19 10.92 11.37 -21.89
CA LYS A 19 9.85 10.68 -21.15
C LYS A 19 10.33 9.25 -20.91
N LEU A 20 10.93 9.02 -19.75
CA LEU A 20 11.34 7.70 -19.33
C LEU A 20 10.10 6.80 -19.40
N SER A 21 10.13 5.81 -20.26
CA SER A 21 9.04 4.82 -20.35
C SER A 21 8.81 4.23 -18.95
N SER A 22 7.56 4.08 -18.55
CA SER A 22 7.21 3.49 -17.24
C SER A 22 7.90 2.14 -16.99
N LYS A 23 8.21 1.39 -18.05
CA LYS A 23 9.00 0.15 -18.00
C LYS A 23 10.46 0.36 -17.58
N SER A 24 11.09 1.48 -17.99
CA SER A 24 12.48 1.78 -17.60
C SER A 24 12.56 2.28 -16.16
N LEU A 25 11.55 3.04 -15.69
CA LEU A 25 11.42 3.45 -14.30
C LEU A 25 11.23 2.24 -13.38
N GLY A 26 10.34 1.31 -13.73
CA GLY A 26 10.13 0.08 -12.96
C GLY A 26 11.40 -0.78 -12.86
N LYS A 27 12.19 -0.89 -13.94
CA LYS A 27 13.46 -1.63 -13.93
C LYS A 27 14.51 -0.95 -13.04
N LEU A 28 14.55 0.38 -13.05
CA LEU A 28 15.45 1.19 -12.21
C LEU A 28 15.09 1.03 -10.73
N VAL A 29 13.81 1.20 -10.38
CA VAL A 29 13.31 1.01 -9.03
C VAL A 29 13.56 -0.41 -8.54
N TRP A 30 13.28 -1.42 -9.36
CA TRP A 30 13.56 -2.81 -9.03
C TRP A 30 15.06 -3.07 -8.76
N GLY A 31 15.95 -2.46 -9.56
CA GLY A 31 17.38 -2.52 -9.33
C GLY A 31 17.85 -1.91 -8.01
N LEU A 32 17.17 -0.84 -7.55
CA LEU A 32 17.45 -0.17 -6.27
C LEU A 32 16.90 -0.96 -5.07
N VAL A 33 15.77 -1.63 -5.24
CA VAL A 33 15.07 -2.35 -4.16
C VAL A 33 15.60 -3.80 -4.01
N LYS A 34 16.14 -4.39 -5.07
CA LYS A 34 16.67 -5.77 -5.09
C LYS A 34 17.65 -6.10 -3.95
N PRO A 35 18.58 -5.22 -3.50
CA PRO A 35 19.46 -5.52 -2.36
C PRO A 35 18.70 -5.78 -1.06
N TYR A 36 17.53 -5.21 -0.89
CA TYR A 36 16.70 -5.24 0.32
C TYR A 36 15.66 -6.37 0.33
N LYS A 37 15.83 -7.41 -0.50
CA LYS A 37 14.87 -8.53 -0.66
C LYS A 37 14.46 -9.21 0.64
N LYS A 38 15.33 -9.28 1.65
CA LYS A 38 15.01 -9.86 2.96
C LYS A 38 13.97 -8.99 3.70
N TRP A 39 14.09 -7.68 3.62
CA TRP A 39 13.18 -6.72 4.24
C TRP A 39 11.83 -6.72 3.52
N LEU A 40 11.86 -6.85 2.18
CA LEU A 40 10.64 -7.01 1.38
C LEU A 40 9.86 -8.28 1.75
N LEU A 41 10.54 -9.38 2.08
CA LEU A 41 9.89 -10.59 2.57
C LEU A 41 9.20 -10.35 3.92
N ILE A 42 9.85 -9.63 4.85
CA ILE A 42 9.24 -9.29 6.14
C ILE A 42 8.00 -8.41 5.93
N ILE A 43 8.10 -7.38 5.09
CA ILE A 43 6.98 -6.52 4.73
C ILE A 43 5.84 -7.37 4.17
N PHE A 44 6.12 -8.22 3.20
CA PHE A 44 5.12 -9.08 2.55
C PHE A 44 4.39 -9.99 3.56
N PHE A 45 5.13 -10.65 4.45
CA PHE A 45 4.51 -11.50 5.48
C PHE A 45 3.72 -10.67 6.50
N SER A 46 4.22 -9.51 6.91
CA SER A 46 3.48 -8.61 7.81
C SER A 46 2.17 -8.15 7.18
N MET A 47 2.18 -7.76 5.90
CA MET A 47 0.99 -7.40 5.14
C MET A 47 -0.04 -8.55 5.06
N LEU A 48 0.43 -9.78 4.82
CA LEU A 48 -0.46 -10.95 4.79
C LEU A 48 -1.12 -11.18 6.15
N VAL A 49 -0.36 -11.07 7.23
CA VAL A 49 -0.88 -11.21 8.59
C VAL A 49 -1.87 -10.10 8.91
N GLU A 50 -1.52 -8.85 8.63
CA GLU A 50 -2.39 -7.69 8.86
C GLU A 50 -3.70 -7.80 8.10
N THR A 51 -3.63 -8.09 6.79
CA THR A 51 -4.82 -8.29 5.94
C THR A 51 -5.66 -9.48 6.44
N GLY A 52 -5.01 -10.58 6.83
CA GLY A 52 -5.67 -11.75 7.40
C GLY A 52 -6.40 -11.43 8.71
N MET A 53 -5.80 -10.63 9.60
CA MET A 53 -6.44 -10.17 10.82
C MET A 53 -7.60 -9.21 10.54
N GLY A 54 -7.46 -8.32 9.55
CA GLY A 54 -8.54 -7.46 9.07
C GLY A 54 -9.75 -8.25 8.56
N LEU A 55 -9.52 -9.30 7.77
CA LEU A 55 -10.56 -10.20 7.29
C LEU A 55 -11.17 -11.07 8.39
N ALA A 56 -10.41 -11.34 9.46
CA ALA A 56 -10.89 -12.09 10.61
C ALA A 56 -11.70 -11.23 11.60
N ALA A 57 -11.56 -9.90 11.57
CA ALA A 57 -12.19 -8.98 12.52
C ALA A 57 -13.72 -9.12 12.65
N PRO A 58 -14.54 -9.37 11.60
CA PRO A 58 -15.98 -9.55 11.75
C PRO A 58 -16.39 -10.90 12.38
N TRP A 59 -15.50 -11.89 12.48
CA TRP A 59 -15.85 -13.22 12.95
C TRP A 59 -16.23 -13.29 14.45
N PRO A 60 -15.48 -12.67 15.38
CA PRO A 60 -15.89 -12.64 16.78
C PRO A 60 -17.23 -11.98 16.99
N LEU A 61 -17.54 -10.91 16.25
CA LEU A 61 -18.84 -10.25 16.32
C LEU A 61 -19.96 -11.17 15.83
N LYS A 62 -19.73 -11.90 14.74
CA LYS A 62 -20.66 -12.92 14.25
C LYS A 62 -20.93 -13.98 15.31
N ILE A 63 -19.91 -14.47 16.01
CA ILE A 63 -20.04 -15.45 17.09
C ILE A 63 -20.96 -14.90 18.21
N ILE A 64 -20.79 -13.63 18.58
CA ILE A 64 -21.63 -13.01 19.61
C ILE A 64 -23.09 -12.93 19.16
N ILE A 65 -23.33 -12.46 17.94
CA ILE A 65 -24.69 -12.28 17.43
C ILE A 65 -25.40 -13.61 17.21
N ASP A 66 -24.77 -14.55 16.52
CA ASP A 66 -25.40 -15.79 16.10
C ASP A 66 -25.51 -16.80 17.24
N ASN A 67 -24.47 -16.96 18.05
CA ASN A 67 -24.37 -18.05 19.02
C ASN A 67 -24.68 -17.61 20.44
N VAL A 68 -24.29 -16.39 20.86
CA VAL A 68 -24.58 -15.89 22.21
C VAL A 68 -26.01 -15.37 22.32
N LEU A 69 -26.41 -14.51 21.37
CA LEU A 69 -27.75 -13.90 21.37
C LEU A 69 -28.79 -14.74 20.64
N GLY A 70 -28.43 -15.28 19.46
CA GLY A 70 -29.33 -16.07 18.63
C GLY A 70 -29.52 -17.54 19.04
N HIS A 71 -28.70 -18.05 19.96
CA HIS A 71 -28.72 -19.46 20.42
C HIS A 71 -28.61 -20.46 19.24
N HIS A 72 -28.03 -20.08 18.12
CA HIS A 72 -27.83 -20.94 16.96
C HIS A 72 -26.54 -21.75 17.11
N LYS A 73 -26.55 -22.99 16.56
CA LYS A 73 -25.34 -23.83 16.48
C LYS A 73 -24.35 -23.22 15.50
N PHE A 74 -23.06 -23.44 15.73
CA PHE A 74 -22.01 -22.99 14.85
C PHE A 74 -22.17 -23.54 13.42
N THR A 75 -22.23 -22.69 12.42
CA THR A 75 -22.41 -23.06 11.02
C THR A 75 -21.23 -22.60 10.19
N GLY A 76 -20.86 -23.32 9.14
CA GLY A 76 -19.77 -22.96 8.24
C GLY A 76 -18.37 -23.32 8.76
N PRO A 77 -17.33 -22.50 8.46
CA PRO A 77 -15.94 -22.83 8.75
C PRO A 77 -15.60 -22.87 10.24
N ILE A 78 -16.44 -22.31 11.11
CA ILE A 78 -16.27 -22.34 12.57
C ILE A 78 -17.00 -23.53 13.24
N ARG A 79 -17.52 -24.48 12.46
CA ARG A 79 -18.20 -25.65 12.98
C ARG A 79 -17.35 -26.48 13.96
N TRP A 80 -16.03 -26.49 13.82
CA TRP A 80 -15.11 -27.12 14.75
C TRP A 80 -15.18 -26.52 16.17
N MET A 81 -15.62 -25.26 16.30
CA MET A 81 -15.81 -24.62 17.60
C MET A 81 -17.00 -25.22 18.36
N ASP A 82 -17.99 -25.79 17.66
CA ASP A 82 -19.12 -26.50 18.29
C ASP A 82 -18.64 -27.71 19.11
N TYR A 83 -17.59 -28.37 18.62
CA TYR A 83 -16.96 -29.48 19.33
C TYR A 83 -16.22 -29.02 20.60
N VAL A 84 -15.63 -27.83 20.57
CA VAL A 84 -14.82 -27.28 21.68
C VAL A 84 -15.71 -26.52 22.69
N PHE A 85 -16.71 -25.79 22.21
CA PHE A 85 -17.51 -24.86 23.00
C PHE A 85 -19.00 -25.18 23.05
N GLY A 86 -19.49 -26.23 22.38
CA GLY A 86 -20.91 -26.51 22.20
C GLY A 86 -21.68 -26.83 23.50
N GLN A 87 -21.00 -27.10 24.61
CA GLN A 87 -21.57 -27.26 25.95
C GLN A 87 -21.24 -26.11 26.91
N THR A 88 -20.74 -24.99 26.36
CA THR A 88 -20.23 -23.88 27.15
C THR A 88 -21.33 -22.86 27.42
N THR A 89 -21.38 -22.30 28.62
CA THR A 89 -22.31 -21.22 28.98
C THR A 89 -22.11 -20.02 28.10
N ASN A 90 -23.20 -19.35 27.65
CA ASN A 90 -23.18 -18.16 26.78
C ASN A 90 -22.17 -17.09 27.25
N MET A 91 -22.01 -16.91 28.56
CA MET A 91 -21.07 -15.97 29.15
C MET A 91 -19.61 -16.34 28.85
N LYS A 92 -19.24 -17.61 28.88
CA LYS A 92 -17.87 -18.02 28.52
C LYS A 92 -17.61 -17.87 27.04
N LEU A 93 -18.60 -18.12 26.18
CA LEU A 93 -18.49 -17.90 24.74
C LEU A 93 -18.32 -16.44 24.42
N ALA A 94 -19.08 -15.53 25.06
CA ALA A 94 -18.91 -14.10 24.93
C ALA A 94 -17.50 -13.62 25.34
N MET A 95 -16.97 -14.19 26.44
CA MET A 95 -15.63 -13.89 26.94
C MET A 95 -14.54 -14.33 25.93
N VAL A 96 -14.68 -15.53 25.35
CA VAL A 96 -13.76 -16.02 24.32
C VAL A 96 -13.82 -15.14 23.07
N ALA A 97 -15.01 -14.73 22.63
CA ALA A 97 -15.16 -13.83 21.51
C ALA A 97 -14.53 -12.45 21.78
N ALA A 98 -14.72 -11.90 23.00
CA ALA A 98 -14.09 -10.64 23.41
C ALA A 98 -12.56 -10.73 23.42
N ILE A 99 -12.00 -11.80 23.96
CA ILE A 99 -10.56 -12.07 23.92
C ILE A 99 -10.09 -12.20 22.47
N GLY A 100 -10.87 -12.87 21.61
CA GLY A 100 -10.60 -12.99 20.18
C GLY A 100 -10.48 -11.65 19.47
N VAL A 101 -11.38 -10.69 19.75
CA VAL A 101 -11.29 -9.32 19.21
C VAL A 101 -9.97 -8.66 19.60
N VAL A 102 -9.62 -8.74 20.89
CA VAL A 102 -8.38 -8.12 21.42
C VAL A 102 -7.14 -8.76 20.78
N LEU A 103 -7.13 -10.09 20.64
CA LEU A 103 -6.01 -10.79 20.00
C LEU A 103 -5.87 -10.44 18.53
N ILE A 104 -6.98 -10.43 17.78
CA ILE A 104 -6.97 -10.02 16.36
C ILE A 104 -6.46 -8.58 16.22
N ALA A 105 -6.94 -7.65 17.05
CA ALA A 105 -6.50 -6.28 17.04
C ALA A 105 -5.00 -6.14 17.41
N ALA A 106 -4.56 -6.86 18.44
CA ALA A 106 -3.16 -6.81 18.88
C ALA A 106 -2.20 -7.36 17.81
N VAL A 107 -2.52 -8.54 17.25
CA VAL A 107 -1.70 -9.16 16.19
C VAL A 107 -1.72 -8.32 14.92
N GLY A 108 -2.88 -7.82 14.51
CA GLY A 108 -3.02 -6.95 13.35
C GLY A 108 -2.20 -5.65 13.51
N SER A 109 -2.34 -4.97 14.65
CA SER A 109 -1.57 -3.75 14.94
C SER A 109 -0.06 -3.99 15.01
N PHE A 110 0.37 -5.12 15.57
CA PHE A 110 1.79 -5.49 15.60
C PHE A 110 2.32 -5.77 14.19
N ALA A 111 1.55 -6.47 13.36
CA ALA A 111 1.90 -6.72 11.97
C ALA A 111 1.98 -5.41 11.16
N GLY A 112 1.00 -4.51 11.31
CA GLY A 112 1.02 -3.19 10.68
C GLY A 112 2.18 -2.31 11.15
N TYR A 113 2.55 -2.39 12.43
CA TYR A 113 3.75 -1.70 12.92
C TYR A 113 5.03 -2.21 12.24
N LEU A 114 5.19 -3.54 12.12
CA LEU A 114 6.35 -4.11 11.44
C LEU A 114 6.36 -3.73 9.96
N GLU A 115 5.23 -3.82 9.30
CA GLU A 115 5.06 -3.45 7.90
C GLU A 115 5.51 -1.99 7.66
N ASN A 116 4.94 -1.04 8.40
CA ASN A 116 5.27 0.37 8.29
C ASN A 116 6.75 0.64 8.61
N TYR A 117 7.29 0.04 9.67
CA TYR A 117 8.68 0.22 10.07
C TYR A 117 9.67 -0.22 8.98
N TYR A 118 9.45 -1.42 8.42
CA TYR A 118 10.36 -1.93 7.39
C TYR A 118 10.15 -1.24 6.04
N THR A 119 8.92 -0.86 5.70
CA THR A 119 8.63 -0.09 4.48
C THR A 119 9.33 1.25 4.50
N GLU A 120 9.20 2.01 5.59
CA GLU A 120 9.88 3.29 5.75
C GLU A 120 11.40 3.12 5.77
N SER A 121 11.92 2.09 6.42
CA SER A 121 13.35 1.79 6.43
C SER A 121 13.90 1.53 5.03
N VAL A 122 13.21 0.71 4.23
CA VAL A 122 13.59 0.44 2.83
C VAL A 122 13.55 1.72 2.01
N ALA A 123 12.52 2.56 2.19
CA ALA A 123 12.39 3.86 1.54
C ALA A 123 13.61 4.74 1.79
N GLN A 124 14.00 4.88 3.05
CA GLN A 124 15.16 5.71 3.45
C GLN A 124 16.47 5.17 2.88
N TYR A 125 16.67 3.84 2.88
CA TYR A 125 17.87 3.25 2.28
C TYR A 125 17.91 3.44 0.76
N VAL A 126 16.80 3.28 0.06
CA VAL A 126 16.71 3.53 -1.38
C VAL A 126 16.98 5.01 -1.70
N ALA A 127 16.42 5.94 -0.91
CA ALA A 127 16.68 7.37 -1.07
C ALA A 127 18.17 7.72 -0.83
N LYS A 128 18.77 7.14 0.20
CA LYS A 128 20.20 7.30 0.49
C LYS A 128 21.06 6.81 -0.68
N ASP A 129 20.81 5.61 -1.18
CA ASP A 129 21.56 5.03 -2.29
C ASP A 129 21.41 5.87 -3.56
N LEU A 130 20.19 6.38 -3.82
CA LEU A 130 19.93 7.23 -4.97
C LEU A 130 20.66 8.57 -4.85
N ARG A 131 20.57 9.23 -3.69
CA ARG A 131 21.32 10.47 -3.41
C ARG A 131 22.83 10.27 -3.59
N GLN A 132 23.38 9.19 -3.08
CA GLN A 132 24.80 8.90 -3.20
C GLN A 132 25.23 8.70 -4.66
N ARG A 133 24.44 8.00 -5.48
CA ARG A 133 24.70 7.83 -6.92
C ARG A 133 24.64 9.15 -7.67
N ILE A 134 23.64 9.99 -7.37
CA ILE A 134 23.51 11.32 -8.00
C ILE A 134 24.67 12.21 -7.61
N TYR A 135 25.05 12.26 -6.33
CA TYR A 135 26.19 13.01 -5.85
C TYR A 135 27.49 12.60 -6.54
N HIS A 136 27.71 11.29 -6.67
CA HIS A 136 28.90 10.77 -7.38
C HIS A 136 28.90 11.12 -8.85
N HIS A 137 27.75 11.17 -9.49
CA HIS A 137 27.60 11.61 -10.89
C HIS A 137 27.88 13.12 -11.02
N LEU A 138 27.31 13.93 -10.16
CA LEU A 138 27.52 15.38 -10.15
C LEU A 138 29.01 15.73 -9.99
N GLN A 139 29.72 15.10 -9.05
CA GLN A 139 31.15 15.35 -8.83
C GLN A 139 32.04 15.05 -10.07
N ARG A 140 31.54 14.29 -11.02
CA ARG A 140 32.26 13.97 -12.27
C ARG A 140 31.92 14.87 -13.44
N LEU A 141 30.96 15.79 -13.26
CA LEU A 141 30.60 16.75 -14.31
C LEU A 141 31.67 17.84 -14.43
N ALA A 142 31.87 18.32 -15.69
CA ALA A 142 32.82 19.41 -15.94
C ALA A 142 32.35 20.74 -15.28
N LEU A 143 33.31 21.57 -14.89
CA LEU A 143 33.03 22.85 -14.25
C LEU A 143 32.11 23.73 -15.10
N THR A 144 32.28 23.68 -16.41
CA THR A 144 31.47 24.42 -17.42
C THR A 144 29.97 24.12 -17.30
N TYR A 145 29.58 22.92 -16.79
CA TYR A 145 28.19 22.60 -16.56
C TYR A 145 27.59 23.45 -15.42
N TYR A 146 28.37 23.71 -14.38
CA TYR A 146 27.95 24.52 -13.24
C TYR A 146 27.90 26.02 -13.53
N ASP A 147 28.68 26.48 -14.50
CA ASP A 147 28.64 27.88 -14.95
C ASP A 147 27.36 28.20 -15.72
N THR A 148 26.75 27.20 -16.36
CA THR A 148 25.53 27.38 -17.19
C THR A 148 24.23 26.99 -16.40
N HIS A 149 24.34 26.28 -15.27
CA HIS A 149 23.18 25.81 -14.50
C HIS A 149 23.23 26.33 -13.06
N GLN A 150 22.12 26.90 -12.60
CA GLN A 150 22.00 27.36 -11.22
C GLN A 150 22.08 26.19 -10.25
N THR A 151 23.14 26.11 -9.44
CA THR A 151 23.41 25.03 -8.50
C THR A 151 22.27 24.84 -7.49
N GLY A 152 21.62 25.94 -7.06
CA GLY A 152 20.47 25.87 -6.17
C GLY A 152 19.24 25.18 -6.77
N LYS A 153 18.94 25.45 -8.04
CA LYS A 153 17.83 24.81 -8.79
C LYS A 153 18.11 23.31 -8.96
N LEU A 154 19.34 22.95 -9.31
CA LEU A 154 19.79 21.55 -9.41
C LEU A 154 19.61 20.80 -8.08
N LEU A 155 20.05 21.39 -6.98
CA LEU A 155 19.96 20.75 -5.67
C LEU A 155 18.50 20.59 -5.21
N SER A 156 17.67 21.60 -5.43
CA SER A 156 16.24 21.55 -5.12
C SER A 156 15.53 20.46 -5.92
N THR A 157 15.77 20.40 -7.24
CA THR A 157 15.18 19.39 -8.13
C THR A 157 15.60 17.98 -7.71
N ILE A 158 16.90 17.76 -7.45
CA ILE A 158 17.40 16.45 -7.02
C ILE A 158 16.75 16.03 -5.70
N THR A 159 16.60 16.95 -4.74
CA THR A 159 15.99 16.64 -3.44
C THR A 159 14.52 16.27 -3.61
N SER A 160 13.76 17.04 -4.40
CA SER A 160 12.35 16.78 -4.69
C SER A 160 12.14 15.46 -5.46
N ASP A 161 12.94 15.24 -6.50
CA ASP A 161 12.81 14.06 -7.34
C ASP A 161 13.17 12.77 -6.58
N VAL A 162 14.20 12.83 -5.73
CA VAL A 162 14.57 11.70 -4.86
C VAL A 162 13.46 11.39 -3.88
N SER A 163 12.82 12.39 -3.27
CA SER A 163 11.67 12.16 -2.39
C SER A 163 10.51 11.52 -3.13
N THR A 164 10.20 12.00 -4.33
CA THR A 164 9.12 11.43 -5.15
C THR A 164 9.39 9.96 -5.51
N ILE A 165 10.63 9.62 -5.85
CA ILE A 165 11.03 8.22 -6.14
C ILE A 165 10.99 7.37 -4.87
N GLN A 166 11.40 7.92 -3.74
CA GLN A 166 11.33 7.28 -2.43
C GLN A 166 9.89 6.90 -2.09
N ASP A 167 8.98 7.86 -2.16
CA ASP A 167 7.55 7.65 -1.84
C ASP A 167 6.91 6.64 -2.79
N PHE A 168 7.24 6.73 -4.06
CA PHE A 168 6.74 5.76 -5.05
C PHE A 168 7.27 4.35 -4.82
N ALA A 169 8.58 4.21 -4.56
CA ALA A 169 9.21 2.89 -4.41
C ALA A 169 8.78 2.18 -3.11
N ALA A 170 8.51 2.93 -2.04
CA ALA A 170 8.22 2.38 -0.74
C ALA A 170 6.73 2.12 -0.52
N SER A 171 5.87 3.09 -0.86
CA SER A 171 4.47 3.02 -0.49
C SER A 171 3.56 2.56 -1.63
N THR A 172 3.73 3.11 -2.84
CA THR A 172 2.73 2.95 -3.89
C THR A 172 2.61 1.50 -4.39
N LEU A 173 3.73 0.82 -4.63
CA LEU A 173 3.69 -0.57 -5.14
C LEU A 173 3.15 -1.54 -4.09
N MET A 174 3.54 -1.36 -2.83
CA MET A 174 3.11 -2.23 -1.74
C MET A 174 1.63 -2.01 -1.42
N ASN A 175 1.18 -0.75 -1.35
CA ASN A 175 -0.23 -0.44 -1.11
C ASN A 175 -1.14 -1.02 -2.20
N ILE A 176 -0.78 -0.89 -3.48
CA ILE A 176 -1.55 -1.51 -4.57
C ILE A 176 -1.70 -3.03 -4.36
N PHE A 177 -0.63 -3.69 -3.92
CA PHE A 177 -0.67 -5.13 -3.67
C PHE A 177 -1.58 -5.49 -2.49
N VAL A 178 -1.49 -4.74 -1.39
CA VAL A 178 -2.37 -4.90 -0.20
C VAL A 178 -3.82 -4.64 -0.56
N ASP A 179 -4.10 -3.56 -1.29
CA ASP A 179 -5.46 -3.20 -1.71
C ASP A 179 -6.07 -4.31 -2.58
N LEU A 180 -5.31 -4.83 -3.54
CA LEU A 180 -5.76 -5.96 -4.36
C LEU A 180 -6.03 -7.21 -3.50
N LEU A 181 -5.12 -7.55 -2.60
CA LEU A 181 -5.27 -8.69 -1.71
C LEU A 181 -6.51 -8.53 -0.82
N THR A 182 -6.72 -7.34 -0.28
CA THR A 182 -7.88 -7.00 0.56
C THR A 182 -9.18 -7.09 -0.22
N ILE A 183 -9.23 -6.52 -1.44
CA ILE A 183 -10.42 -6.59 -2.30
C ILE A 183 -10.76 -8.04 -2.64
N PHE A 184 -9.78 -8.82 -3.12
CA PHE A 184 -10.02 -10.22 -3.47
C PHE A 184 -10.34 -11.08 -2.24
N GLY A 185 -9.68 -10.83 -1.10
CA GLY A 185 -9.95 -11.51 0.15
C GLY A 185 -11.36 -11.22 0.67
N MET A 186 -11.77 -9.96 0.63
CA MET A 186 -13.10 -9.53 1.08
C MET A 186 -14.21 -10.05 0.16
N LEU A 187 -14.02 -9.97 -1.16
CA LEU A 187 -14.94 -10.56 -2.13
C LEU A 187 -15.06 -12.07 -1.95
N GLY A 188 -13.94 -12.77 -1.78
CA GLY A 188 -13.93 -14.22 -1.53
C GLY A 188 -14.69 -14.58 -0.25
N LEU A 189 -14.48 -13.83 0.82
CA LEU A 189 -15.16 -14.04 2.10
C LEU A 189 -16.67 -13.73 1.97
N MET A 190 -17.06 -12.66 1.30
CA MET A 190 -18.46 -12.34 1.05
C MET A 190 -19.17 -13.39 0.19
N LEU A 191 -18.52 -13.89 -0.86
CA LEU A 191 -19.04 -14.99 -1.71
C LEU A 191 -19.21 -16.27 -0.90
N TYR A 192 -18.29 -16.55 0.02
CA TYR A 192 -18.37 -17.71 0.89
C TYR A 192 -19.53 -17.64 1.90
N ILE A 193 -19.78 -16.44 2.47
CA ILE A 193 -20.85 -16.23 3.44
C ILE A 193 -22.21 -16.23 2.77
N ASN A 194 -22.39 -15.44 1.73
CA ASN A 194 -23.66 -15.33 1.01
C ASN A 194 -23.46 -14.82 -0.43
N PRO A 195 -23.48 -15.70 -1.44
CA PRO A 195 -23.25 -15.34 -2.83
C PRO A 195 -24.32 -14.40 -3.41
N ALA A 196 -25.58 -14.51 -2.96
CA ALA A 196 -26.66 -13.66 -3.47
C ALA A 196 -26.47 -12.20 -3.07
N PHE A 197 -26.17 -11.92 -1.80
CA PHE A 197 -25.89 -10.54 -1.34
C PHE A 197 -24.63 -9.98 -1.97
N THR A 198 -23.59 -10.81 -2.16
CA THR A 198 -22.35 -10.38 -2.81
C THR A 198 -22.60 -9.94 -4.25
N LEU A 199 -23.42 -10.69 -5.00
CA LEU A 199 -23.74 -10.36 -6.37
C LEU A 199 -24.50 -9.03 -6.47
N ILE A 200 -25.44 -8.79 -5.57
CA ILE A 200 -26.17 -7.53 -5.48
C ILE A 200 -25.18 -6.37 -5.18
N ALA A 201 -24.29 -6.53 -4.19
CA ALA A 201 -23.33 -5.52 -3.82
C ALA A 201 -22.37 -5.17 -4.97
N VAL A 202 -21.86 -6.19 -5.67
CA VAL A 202 -20.97 -6.01 -6.83
C VAL A 202 -21.69 -5.33 -8.00
N CYS A 203 -22.97 -5.65 -8.24
CA CYS A 203 -23.77 -4.98 -9.29
C CYS A 203 -24.05 -3.51 -8.98
N ILE A 204 -24.22 -3.15 -7.72
CA ILE A 204 -24.49 -1.76 -7.30
C ILE A 204 -23.21 -0.89 -7.42
N THR A 205 -22.04 -1.47 -7.19
CA THR A 205 -20.75 -0.72 -7.18
C THR A 205 -20.47 0.03 -8.50
N PRO A 206 -20.57 -0.56 -9.70
CA PRO A 206 -20.33 0.17 -10.94
C PRO A 206 -21.38 1.27 -11.21
N PHE A 207 -22.62 1.06 -10.76
CA PHE A 207 -23.66 2.08 -10.87
C PHE A 207 -23.36 3.29 -10.01
N LEU A 208 -22.91 3.09 -8.77
CA LEU A 208 -22.46 4.16 -7.88
C LEU A 208 -21.22 4.89 -8.44
N LEU A 209 -20.25 4.16 -8.97
CA LEU A 209 -19.07 4.74 -9.61
C LEU A 209 -19.45 5.64 -10.80
N PHE A 210 -20.36 5.17 -11.65
CA PHE A 210 -20.85 5.96 -12.77
C PHE A 210 -21.55 7.24 -12.32
N PHE A 211 -22.38 7.16 -11.27
CA PHE A 211 -23.10 8.29 -10.72
C PHE A 211 -22.15 9.32 -10.09
N VAL A 212 -21.17 8.87 -9.30
CA VAL A 212 -20.15 9.73 -8.67
C VAL A 212 -19.28 10.43 -9.73
N MET A 213 -18.86 9.70 -10.77
CA MET A 213 -18.08 10.31 -11.86
C MET A 213 -18.87 11.37 -12.65
N ARG A 214 -20.19 11.19 -12.76
CA ARG A 214 -21.06 12.15 -13.43
C ARG A 214 -21.34 13.41 -12.59
N LEU A 215 -21.40 13.27 -11.27
CA LEU A 215 -21.58 14.42 -10.36
C LEU A 215 -20.31 15.26 -10.20
N LYS A 216 -19.14 14.70 -10.45
CA LYS A 216 -17.83 15.38 -10.33
C LYS A 216 -17.49 16.24 -11.57
N LYS A 217 -18.37 16.27 -12.58
CA LYS A 217 -18.32 17.14 -13.76
C LYS A 217 -19.21 18.34 -13.58
#